data_17cac14998589d4a7f63b4394a3629a3
#
_entry.id   17cac14998589d4a7f63b4394a3629a3
#
_cell.length_a   1.000
_cell.length_b   1.000
_cell.length_c   1.000
_cell.angle_alpha   90.00
_cell.angle_beta   90.00
_cell.angle_gamma   90.00
#
_symmetry.space_group_name_H-M   'P 1'
#
loop_
_entity.id
_entity.type
_entity.pdbx_description
1 polymer ?
#
loop_
_entity_poly.entity_id
_entity_poly.type
_entity_poly.pdbx_seq_one_letter_code
_entity_poly.pdbx_strand_id
1 'polypeptide(L)'
;MQLKAINGIIALACATKALQRPRVIIAPAQFGVPKDYDDLSALLRQRGHTVACAPLSRLSWLRIVPSVFTEAFFKGELKPQGTLDFFFEALDAAVADVGPDEDIAILGHSIGGWVARAWVVDRGEQRVKRFVTLGTPHNEPPEGLFSNIDQTRGLLKYVRANCPPDPAIFTCVAGTATSTAALGDVFKLDAWDEELRRSPLLEALVSLPSYLALSGKNPFGVKGDGLIPVATASAEINQCVRPAWRYYLLFWPPRRSARVLGVLARGVLGLLTRTFDFRTG
;
A
#
# COMPACT_ATOMS: atom_id res chain seq x y z
N MET A 1 -3.58 27.89 45.23
CA MET A 1 -4.65 27.02 44.65
C MET A 1 -4.63 26.99 43.13
N GLN A 2 -4.33 28.07 42.44
CA GLN A 2 -4.33 28.15 40.98
C GLN A 2 -3.30 27.25 40.24
N LEU A 3 -2.08 27.08 40.79
CA LEU A 3 -1.05 26.25 40.14
C LEU A 3 -1.43 24.74 40.04
N LYS A 4 -2.12 24.22 41.07
CA LYS A 4 -2.58 22.79 41.03
C LYS A 4 -3.69 22.56 40.02
N ALA A 5 -4.55 23.54 39.78
CA ALA A 5 -5.61 23.45 38.75
C ALA A 5 -4.99 23.49 37.34
N ILE A 6 -4.00 24.34 37.09
CA ILE A 6 -3.32 24.41 35.78
C ILE A 6 -2.58 23.12 35.48
N ASN A 7 -1.86 22.54 36.45
CA ASN A 7 -1.17 21.27 36.28
C ASN A 7 -2.14 20.10 36.03
N GLY A 8 -3.34 20.12 36.68
CA GLY A 8 -4.40 19.14 36.43
C GLY A 8 -4.99 19.26 35.05
N ILE A 9 -5.19 20.48 34.53
CA ILE A 9 -5.72 20.69 33.16
C ILE A 9 -4.69 20.28 32.10
N ILE A 10 -3.38 20.60 32.32
CA ILE A 10 -2.32 20.19 31.41
C ILE A 10 -2.15 18.66 31.42
N ALA A 11 -2.21 18.00 32.57
CA ALA A 11 -2.15 16.56 32.69
C ALA A 11 -3.34 15.89 32.03
N LEU A 12 -4.55 16.46 32.15
CA LEU A 12 -5.76 15.95 31.49
C LEU A 12 -5.69 16.16 29.98
N ALA A 13 -5.20 17.30 29.51
CA ALA A 13 -4.99 17.56 28.08
C ALA A 13 -3.92 16.66 27.47
N CYS A 14 -2.81 16.39 28.18
CA CYS A 14 -1.83 15.40 27.77
C CYS A 14 -2.39 13.97 27.76
N ALA A 15 -3.19 13.58 28.75
CA ALA A 15 -3.82 12.27 28.82
C ALA A 15 -4.88 12.08 27.72
N THR A 16 -5.65 13.12 27.37
CA THR A 16 -6.57 13.07 26.25
C THR A 16 -5.87 12.99 24.90
N LYS A 17 -4.74 13.67 24.73
CA LYS A 17 -3.92 13.56 23.51
C LYS A 17 -3.31 12.16 23.37
N ALA A 18 -2.91 11.51 24.46
CA ALA A 18 -2.39 10.14 24.46
C ALA A 18 -3.45 9.07 24.12
N LEU A 19 -4.75 9.39 24.27
CA LEU A 19 -5.88 8.53 23.92
C LEU A 19 -6.42 8.78 22.50
N GLN A 20 -5.97 9.82 21.84
CA GLN A 20 -6.44 10.16 20.50
C GLN A 20 -5.82 9.22 19.48
N ARG A 21 -6.66 8.45 18.79
CA ARG A 21 -6.21 7.53 17.75
C ARG A 21 -5.68 8.32 16.55
N PRO A 22 -4.57 7.89 15.94
CA PRO A 22 -4.01 8.61 14.81
C PRO A 22 -5.02 8.71 13.68
N ARG A 23 -4.95 9.80 12.95
CA ARG A 23 -5.70 10.05 11.73
C ARG A 23 -5.17 9.15 10.63
N VAL A 24 -6.02 8.46 9.90
CA VAL A 24 -5.59 7.54 8.83
C VAL A 24 -5.70 8.24 7.48
N ILE A 25 -4.59 8.33 6.79
CA ILE A 25 -4.50 8.80 5.41
C ILE A 25 -4.36 7.60 4.50
N ILE A 26 -5.33 7.40 3.59
CA ILE A 26 -5.28 6.34 2.59
C ILE A 26 -4.63 6.88 1.32
N ALA A 27 -3.51 6.28 0.93
CA ALA A 27 -2.87 6.48 -0.37
C ALA A 27 -3.32 5.37 -1.32
N PRO A 28 -4.17 5.66 -2.32
CA PRO A 28 -4.81 4.63 -3.13
C PRO A 28 -3.86 3.96 -4.14
N ALA A 29 -4.27 2.82 -4.66
CA ALA A 29 -3.61 2.13 -5.75
C ALA A 29 -3.68 2.92 -7.06
N GLN A 30 -2.94 2.47 -8.07
CA GLN A 30 -3.06 3.00 -9.43
C GLN A 30 -4.52 2.92 -9.91
N PHE A 31 -5.02 4.03 -10.45
CA PHE A 31 -6.41 4.22 -10.85
C PHE A 31 -7.44 4.07 -9.72
N GLY A 32 -6.99 3.88 -8.47
CA GLY A 32 -7.84 3.88 -7.30
C GLY A 32 -8.43 5.27 -7.02
N VAL A 33 -9.68 5.30 -6.56
CA VAL A 33 -10.41 6.52 -6.19
C VAL A 33 -10.95 6.36 -4.76
N PRO A 34 -11.29 7.44 -4.05
CA PRO A 34 -11.80 7.36 -2.66
C PRO A 34 -12.93 6.35 -2.49
N LYS A 35 -13.85 6.27 -3.45
CA LYS A 35 -14.98 5.35 -3.43
C LYS A 35 -14.58 3.87 -3.35
N ASP A 36 -13.45 3.51 -3.91
CA ASP A 36 -12.94 2.13 -3.88
C ASP A 36 -12.52 1.71 -2.45
N TYR A 37 -12.39 2.69 -1.53
CA TYR A 37 -11.99 2.52 -0.13
C TYR A 37 -13.10 2.82 0.88
N ASP A 38 -14.36 2.98 0.44
CA ASP A 38 -15.49 3.35 1.30
C ASP A 38 -15.70 2.32 2.42
N ASP A 39 -15.70 1.02 2.11
CA ASP A 39 -15.88 -0.05 3.09
C ASP A 39 -14.74 -0.07 4.13
N LEU A 40 -13.51 0.10 3.68
CA LEU A 40 -12.33 0.17 4.54
C LEU A 40 -12.38 1.41 5.44
N SER A 41 -12.75 2.55 4.85
CA SER A 41 -12.90 3.82 5.57
C SER A 41 -14.00 3.72 6.62
N ALA A 42 -15.16 3.13 6.27
CA ALA A 42 -16.26 2.92 7.19
C ALA A 42 -15.83 2.05 8.38
N LEU A 43 -15.12 0.96 8.12
CA LEU A 43 -14.63 0.06 9.16
C LEU A 43 -13.61 0.75 10.08
N LEU A 44 -12.69 1.53 9.55
CA LEU A 44 -11.73 2.30 10.35
C LEU A 44 -12.43 3.35 11.20
N ARG A 45 -13.46 4.06 10.64
CA ARG A 45 -14.29 5.02 11.38
C ARG A 45 -15.09 4.35 12.50
N GLN A 46 -15.67 3.16 12.27
CA GLN A 46 -16.34 2.37 13.31
C GLN A 46 -15.41 2.03 14.48
N ARG A 47 -14.11 1.98 14.24
CA ARG A 47 -13.09 1.75 15.26
C ARG A 47 -12.55 3.05 15.87
N GLY A 48 -13.15 4.19 15.55
CA GLY A 48 -12.82 5.49 16.13
C GLY A 48 -11.67 6.23 15.48
N HIS A 49 -11.23 5.82 14.26
CA HIS A 49 -10.27 6.59 13.50
C HIS A 49 -10.96 7.68 12.66
N THR A 50 -10.34 8.85 12.55
CA THR A 50 -10.65 9.78 11.47
C THR A 50 -9.92 9.31 10.22
N VAL A 51 -10.60 9.28 9.08
CA VAL A 51 -10.04 8.71 7.85
C VAL A 51 -10.26 9.68 6.70
N ALA A 52 -9.18 10.03 6.03
CA ALA A 52 -9.19 10.71 4.74
C ALA A 52 -8.53 9.83 3.68
N CYS A 53 -9.06 9.83 2.47
CA CYS A 53 -8.44 9.17 1.32
C CYS A 53 -7.97 10.25 0.36
N ALA A 54 -6.75 10.13 -0.17
CA ALA A 54 -6.25 11.05 -1.16
C ALA A 54 -7.23 11.20 -2.33
N PRO A 55 -7.71 12.41 -2.65
CA PRO A 55 -8.82 12.65 -3.58
C PRO A 55 -8.38 12.52 -5.04
N LEU A 56 -7.91 11.34 -5.40
CA LEU A 56 -7.54 11.02 -6.78
C LEU A 56 -8.77 10.62 -7.61
N SER A 57 -8.75 10.97 -8.87
CA SER A 57 -9.62 10.45 -9.92
C SER A 57 -8.85 9.55 -10.86
N ARG A 58 -9.55 8.70 -11.63
CA ARG A 58 -8.90 7.89 -12.66
C ARG A 58 -8.21 8.77 -13.72
N LEU A 59 -8.77 9.94 -14.01
CA LEU A 59 -8.21 10.90 -14.94
C LEU A 59 -6.96 11.63 -14.40
N SER A 60 -6.76 11.67 -13.08
CA SER A 60 -5.55 12.25 -12.50
C SER A 60 -4.28 11.59 -13.04
N TRP A 61 -4.37 10.31 -13.41
CA TRP A 61 -3.26 9.55 -13.96
C TRP A 61 -2.81 10.01 -15.36
N LEU A 62 -3.64 10.77 -16.09
CA LEU A 62 -3.24 11.39 -17.35
C LEU A 62 -2.14 12.44 -17.16
N ARG A 63 -1.97 12.96 -15.95
CA ARG A 63 -0.90 13.91 -15.61
C ARG A 63 0.52 13.31 -15.70
N ILE A 64 0.63 11.98 -15.76
CA ILE A 64 1.91 11.29 -16.02
C ILE A 64 2.33 11.39 -17.49
N VAL A 65 1.39 11.58 -18.41
CA VAL A 65 1.66 11.53 -19.86
C VAL A 65 2.81 12.43 -20.31
N PRO A 66 2.96 13.68 -19.84
CA PRO A 66 4.11 14.50 -20.23
C PRO A 66 5.47 13.87 -19.90
N SER A 67 5.56 13.10 -18.81
CA SER A 67 6.81 12.44 -18.39
C SER A 67 7.27 11.38 -19.41
N VAL A 68 6.34 10.76 -20.14
CA VAL A 68 6.64 9.73 -21.15
C VAL A 68 7.48 10.25 -22.30
N PHE A 69 7.45 11.57 -22.55
CA PHE A 69 8.20 12.21 -23.63
C PHE A 69 9.54 12.80 -23.15
N THR A 70 9.95 12.53 -21.93
CA THR A 70 11.20 13.05 -21.36
C THR A 70 12.36 12.08 -21.57
N GLU A 71 13.57 12.62 -21.65
CA GLU A 71 14.80 11.82 -21.70
C GLU A 71 14.93 10.89 -20.47
N ALA A 72 14.51 11.37 -19.29
CA ALA A 72 14.50 10.61 -18.06
C ALA A 72 13.61 9.35 -18.13
N PHE A 73 12.48 9.42 -18.84
CA PHE A 73 11.64 8.25 -19.10
C PHE A 73 12.37 7.19 -19.91
N PHE A 74 13.02 7.60 -21.00
CA PHE A 74 13.74 6.65 -21.86
C PHE A 74 14.97 6.05 -21.18
N LYS A 75 15.63 6.83 -20.33
CA LYS A 75 16.77 6.36 -19.52
C LYS A 75 16.35 5.54 -18.28
N GLY A 76 15.07 5.52 -17.90
CA GLY A 76 14.63 4.87 -16.66
C GLY A 76 15.08 5.63 -15.42
N GLU A 77 15.09 6.96 -15.45
CA GLU A 77 15.60 7.86 -14.41
C GLU A 77 14.51 8.83 -13.92
N LEU A 78 13.24 8.46 -14.06
CA LEU A 78 12.16 9.28 -13.54
C LEU A 78 12.26 9.45 -12.03
N LYS A 79 11.87 10.62 -11.57
CA LYS A 79 11.77 10.97 -10.15
C LYS A 79 10.30 11.23 -9.77
N PRO A 80 9.89 10.96 -8.50
CA PRO A 80 8.54 11.27 -8.06
C PRO A 80 8.16 12.74 -8.28
N GLN A 81 9.06 13.65 -7.96
CA GLN A 81 8.90 15.08 -8.22
C GLN A 81 8.83 15.34 -9.72
N GLY A 82 7.84 16.11 -10.14
CA GLY A 82 7.55 16.39 -11.54
C GLY A 82 6.74 15.29 -12.24
N THR A 83 6.84 14.03 -11.81
CA THR A 83 6.10 12.91 -12.39
C THR A 83 4.80 12.61 -11.65
N LEU A 84 4.84 12.65 -10.31
CA LEU A 84 3.76 12.27 -9.43
C LEU A 84 3.25 13.41 -8.53
N ASP A 85 3.51 14.65 -8.92
CA ASP A 85 3.08 15.84 -8.17
C ASP A 85 1.56 15.83 -7.91
N PHE A 86 0.78 15.35 -8.87
CA PHE A 86 -0.67 15.22 -8.70
C PHE A 86 -1.07 14.28 -7.54
N PHE A 87 -0.24 13.26 -7.29
CA PHE A 87 -0.47 12.36 -6.17
C PHE A 87 -0.05 13.01 -4.85
N PHE A 88 1.06 13.75 -4.87
CA PHE A 88 1.54 14.51 -3.72
C PHE A 88 0.51 15.57 -3.30
N GLU A 89 -0.03 16.33 -4.26
CA GLU A 89 -1.11 17.30 -4.03
C GLU A 89 -2.35 16.65 -3.40
N ALA A 90 -2.70 15.43 -3.85
CA ALA A 90 -3.83 14.68 -3.29
C ALA A 90 -3.55 14.19 -1.85
N LEU A 91 -2.31 13.82 -1.53
CA LEU A 91 -1.92 13.49 -0.16
C LEU A 91 -1.92 14.73 0.73
N ASP A 92 -1.43 15.87 0.23
CA ASP A 92 -1.47 17.15 0.93
C ASP A 92 -2.92 17.53 1.29
N ALA A 93 -3.85 17.36 0.34
CA ALA A 93 -5.28 17.62 0.58
C ALA A 93 -5.86 16.67 1.64
N ALA A 94 -5.56 15.38 1.57
CA ALA A 94 -6.04 14.42 2.57
C ALA A 94 -5.49 14.71 3.97
N VAL A 95 -4.26 15.19 4.07
CA VAL A 95 -3.65 15.60 5.34
C VAL A 95 -4.27 16.88 5.87
N ALA A 96 -4.60 17.84 4.99
CA ALA A 96 -5.32 19.04 5.39
C ALA A 96 -6.71 18.74 5.97
N ASP A 97 -7.42 17.77 5.42
CA ASP A 97 -8.74 17.33 5.90
C ASP A 97 -8.72 16.78 7.35
N VAL A 98 -7.60 16.23 7.79
CA VAL A 98 -7.49 15.63 9.12
C VAL A 98 -6.93 16.58 10.18
N GLY A 99 -6.47 17.76 9.77
CA GLY A 99 -5.98 18.82 10.66
C GLY A 99 -4.45 18.88 10.78
N PRO A 100 -3.90 20.07 11.13
CA PRO A 100 -2.47 20.36 11.04
C PRO A 100 -1.62 19.73 12.14
N ASP A 101 -2.17 19.53 13.34
CA ASP A 101 -1.40 19.19 14.55
C ASP A 101 -1.57 17.75 15.00
N GLU A 102 -2.23 16.92 14.20
CA GLU A 102 -2.58 15.56 14.58
C GLU A 102 -1.57 14.54 14.06
N ASP A 103 -1.26 13.55 14.90
CA ASP A 103 -0.49 12.39 14.46
C ASP A 103 -1.26 11.61 13.38
N ILE A 104 -0.56 11.20 12.33
CA ILE A 104 -1.13 10.49 11.19
C ILE A 104 -0.56 9.08 11.04
N ALA A 105 -1.42 8.19 10.56
CA ALA A 105 -1.04 6.88 10.08
C ALA A 105 -1.28 6.82 8.58
N ILE A 106 -0.31 6.41 7.80
CA ILE A 106 -0.47 6.21 6.35
C ILE A 106 -0.84 4.76 6.08
N LEU A 107 -1.85 4.57 5.26
CA LEU A 107 -2.24 3.28 4.70
C LEU A 107 -2.06 3.33 3.18
N GLY A 108 -0.93 2.84 2.70
CA GLY A 108 -0.61 2.83 1.28
C GLY A 108 -1.01 1.52 0.60
N HIS A 109 -1.77 1.59 -0.47
CA HIS A 109 -2.17 0.41 -1.24
C HIS A 109 -1.44 0.39 -2.58
N SER A 110 -0.78 -0.74 -2.90
CA SER A 110 -0.06 -0.92 -4.16
C SER A 110 0.94 0.23 -4.39
N ILE A 111 0.91 0.90 -5.55
CA ILE A 111 1.73 2.07 -5.87
C ILE A 111 1.64 3.17 -4.81
N GLY A 112 0.46 3.37 -4.21
CA GLY A 112 0.25 4.39 -3.16
C GLY A 112 1.19 4.24 -1.97
N GLY A 113 1.62 3.02 -1.66
CA GLY A 113 2.56 2.78 -0.57
C GLY A 113 3.94 3.38 -0.82
N TRP A 114 4.55 3.18 -1.99
CA TRP A 114 5.86 3.77 -2.25
C TRP A 114 5.78 5.24 -2.67
N VAL A 115 4.67 5.68 -3.29
CA VAL A 115 4.46 7.12 -3.55
C VAL A 115 4.34 7.91 -2.25
N ALA A 116 3.58 7.39 -1.28
CA ALA A 116 3.47 8.04 0.03
C ALA A 116 4.81 8.07 0.79
N ARG A 117 5.71 7.07 0.61
CA ARG A 117 7.08 7.14 1.15
C ARG A 117 7.84 8.32 0.56
N ALA A 118 7.77 8.49 -0.77
CA ALA A 118 8.41 9.62 -1.44
C ALA A 118 7.83 10.96 -0.98
N TRP A 119 6.51 11.03 -0.81
CA TRP A 119 5.81 12.21 -0.31
C TRP A 119 6.25 12.58 1.11
N VAL A 120 6.36 11.60 2.03
CA VAL A 120 6.82 11.84 3.41
C VAL A 120 8.21 12.50 3.43
N VAL A 121 9.12 12.00 2.60
CA VAL A 121 10.48 12.55 2.51
C VAL A 121 10.47 13.93 1.84
N ASP A 122 9.72 14.09 0.76
CA ASP A 122 9.63 15.35 0.01
C ASP A 122 9.05 16.50 0.84
N ARG A 123 8.00 16.21 1.62
CA ARG A 123 7.36 17.20 2.50
C ARG A 123 8.05 17.34 3.87
N GLY A 124 8.98 16.45 4.22
CA GLY A 124 9.57 16.40 5.56
C GLY A 124 8.50 16.12 6.63
N GLU A 125 7.49 15.29 6.31
CA GLU A 125 6.32 15.08 7.16
C GLU A 125 6.66 14.22 8.39
N GLN A 126 6.74 14.86 9.55
CA GLN A 126 7.16 14.23 10.81
C GLN A 126 5.99 13.70 11.67
N ARG A 127 4.75 14.03 11.32
CA ARG A 127 3.55 13.56 12.04
C ARG A 127 3.20 12.11 11.75
N VAL A 128 3.86 11.48 10.77
CA VAL A 128 3.66 10.06 10.46
C VAL A 128 4.21 9.21 11.59
N LYS A 129 3.31 8.60 12.37
CA LYS A 129 3.64 7.69 13.48
C LYS A 129 3.43 6.22 13.13
N ARG A 130 2.73 5.95 12.02
CA ARG A 130 2.52 4.60 11.49
C ARG A 130 2.46 4.65 9.98
N PHE A 131 3.08 3.65 9.36
CA PHE A 131 3.06 3.50 7.92
C PHE A 131 2.77 2.03 7.60
N VAL A 132 1.61 1.75 7.06
CA VAL A 132 1.18 0.39 6.68
C VAL A 132 1.05 0.33 5.16
N THR A 133 1.66 -0.67 4.54
CA THR A 133 1.51 -0.89 3.10
C THR A 133 0.80 -2.21 2.82
N LEU A 134 -0.09 -2.18 1.85
CA LEU A 134 -0.91 -3.31 1.41
C LEU A 134 -0.53 -3.67 -0.03
N GLY A 135 0.11 -4.83 -0.23
CA GLY A 135 0.50 -5.30 -1.55
C GLY A 135 1.31 -4.25 -2.35
N THR A 136 2.19 -3.53 -1.68
CA THR A 136 3.01 -2.50 -2.30
C THR A 136 4.32 -3.10 -2.81
N PRO A 137 4.70 -2.92 -4.08
CA PRO A 137 6.03 -3.29 -4.54
C PRO A 137 7.05 -2.30 -3.97
N HIS A 138 8.00 -2.80 -3.17
CA HIS A 138 9.04 -1.96 -2.56
C HIS A 138 10.39 -2.09 -3.23
N ASN A 139 10.60 -3.20 -3.93
CA ASN A 139 11.82 -3.49 -4.65
C ASN A 139 11.58 -3.37 -6.15
N GLU A 140 12.54 -2.78 -6.83
CA GLU A 140 12.63 -2.84 -8.29
C GLU A 140 12.76 -4.29 -8.76
N PRO A 141 12.39 -4.61 -10.02
CA PRO A 141 12.65 -5.91 -10.60
C PRO A 141 14.14 -6.24 -10.49
N PRO A 142 14.51 -7.45 -10.02
CA PRO A 142 15.90 -7.86 -9.96
C PRO A 142 16.53 -7.88 -11.37
N GLU A 143 17.83 -7.63 -11.46
CA GLU A 143 18.54 -7.67 -12.72
C GLU A 143 18.38 -9.02 -13.43
N GLY A 144 18.08 -9.00 -14.73
CA GLY A 144 17.84 -10.17 -15.55
C GLY A 144 17.24 -9.84 -16.91
N LEU A 145 16.81 -10.85 -17.67
CA LEU A 145 16.21 -10.70 -19.00
C LEU A 145 15.03 -9.70 -19.06
N PHE A 146 14.34 -9.50 -17.94
CA PHE A 146 13.18 -8.62 -17.82
C PHE A 146 13.47 -7.31 -17.05
N SER A 147 14.71 -7.09 -16.58
CA SER A 147 15.09 -5.85 -15.88
C SER A 147 14.96 -4.60 -16.75
N ASN A 148 15.06 -4.77 -18.08
CA ASN A 148 14.83 -3.69 -19.03
C ASN A 148 13.36 -3.26 -19.14
N ILE A 149 12.44 -3.98 -18.46
CA ILE A 149 11.01 -3.68 -18.44
C ILE A 149 10.62 -3.12 -17.06
N ASP A 150 11.41 -2.21 -16.51
CA ASP A 150 10.98 -1.43 -15.36
C ASP A 150 9.76 -0.57 -15.76
N GLN A 151 8.57 -1.04 -15.36
CA GLN A 151 7.31 -0.34 -15.63
C GLN A 151 7.24 1.02 -14.93
N THR A 152 8.04 1.22 -13.88
CA THR A 152 8.10 2.46 -13.13
C THR A 152 9.10 3.46 -13.71
N ARG A 153 9.89 3.04 -14.71
CA ARG A 153 10.87 3.90 -15.36
C ARG A 153 11.80 4.64 -14.40
N GLY A 154 12.25 3.94 -13.35
CA GLY A 154 13.20 4.46 -12.37
C GLY A 154 12.56 5.03 -11.11
N LEU A 155 11.25 5.28 -11.08
CA LEU A 155 10.57 5.83 -9.90
C LEU A 155 10.79 4.96 -8.65
N LEU A 156 10.59 3.66 -8.77
CA LEU A 156 10.74 2.74 -7.63
C LEU A 156 12.19 2.63 -7.19
N LYS A 157 13.14 2.60 -8.12
CA LYS A 157 14.57 2.65 -7.85
C LYS A 157 14.95 3.91 -7.08
N TYR A 158 14.42 5.08 -7.50
CA TYR A 158 14.63 6.34 -6.80
C TYR A 158 14.10 6.28 -5.37
N VAL A 159 12.86 5.81 -5.18
CA VAL A 159 12.23 5.73 -3.86
C VAL A 159 12.99 4.78 -2.93
N ARG A 160 13.43 3.64 -3.44
CA ARG A 160 14.24 2.71 -2.65
C ARG A 160 15.55 3.35 -2.17
N ALA A 161 16.23 4.06 -3.04
CA ALA A 161 17.52 4.68 -2.73
C ALA A 161 17.39 5.91 -1.81
N ASN A 162 16.34 6.73 -1.99
CA ASN A 162 16.26 8.06 -1.35
C ASN A 162 15.21 8.15 -0.25
N CYS A 163 14.28 7.18 -0.16
CA CYS A 163 13.17 7.20 0.80
C CYS A 163 13.12 5.88 1.58
N PRO A 164 14.16 5.56 2.40
CA PRO A 164 14.18 4.32 3.16
C PRO A 164 13.00 4.29 4.15
N PRO A 165 12.37 3.12 4.34
CA PRO A 165 11.32 2.98 5.34
C PRO A 165 11.93 3.02 6.75
N ASP A 166 11.29 3.72 7.68
CA ASP A 166 11.64 3.69 9.10
C ASP A 166 11.09 2.40 9.74
N PRO A 167 11.94 1.45 10.16
CA PRO A 167 11.49 0.17 10.73
C PRO A 167 10.63 0.34 12.00
N ALA A 168 10.75 1.45 12.71
CA ALA A 168 10.01 1.68 13.96
C ALA A 168 8.51 1.91 13.73
N ILE A 169 8.15 2.47 12.56
CA ILE A 169 6.76 2.83 12.24
C ILE A 169 6.18 2.08 11.05
N PHE A 170 7.02 1.35 10.30
CA PHE A 170 6.66 0.79 9.00
C PHE A 170 6.26 -0.68 9.11
N THR A 171 5.16 -1.06 8.48
CA THR A 171 4.67 -2.44 8.41
C THR A 171 4.22 -2.76 6.98
N CYS A 172 4.75 -3.85 6.44
CA CYS A 172 4.31 -4.40 5.16
C CYS A 172 3.22 -5.45 5.37
N VAL A 173 2.22 -5.45 4.51
CA VAL A 173 1.24 -6.52 4.41
C VAL A 173 1.28 -7.08 2.99
N ALA A 174 1.74 -8.32 2.86
CA ALA A 174 1.87 -9.02 1.59
C ALA A 174 0.88 -10.20 1.51
N GLY A 175 0.02 -10.21 0.53
CA GLY A 175 -0.91 -11.31 0.30
C GLY A 175 -0.19 -12.59 -0.15
N THR A 176 -0.72 -13.75 0.24
CA THR A 176 -0.11 -15.06 -0.06
C THR A 176 -1.09 -16.06 -0.67
N ALA A 177 -2.30 -15.62 -1.01
CA ALA A 177 -3.37 -16.52 -1.43
C ALA A 177 -3.19 -17.08 -2.85
N THR A 178 -2.39 -16.45 -3.69
CA THR A 178 -2.14 -16.89 -5.07
C THR A 178 -0.73 -17.46 -5.19
N SER A 179 -0.60 -18.54 -5.95
CA SER A 179 0.69 -19.16 -6.25
C SER A 179 0.76 -19.55 -7.71
N THR A 180 1.87 -19.26 -8.36
CA THR A 180 2.15 -19.71 -9.72
C THR A 180 2.62 -21.17 -9.78
N ALA A 181 2.67 -21.89 -8.67
CA ALA A 181 3.00 -23.32 -8.63
C ALA A 181 2.01 -24.16 -9.46
N ALA A 182 0.73 -23.75 -9.51
CA ALA A 182 -0.30 -24.42 -10.30
C ALA A 182 -0.05 -24.39 -11.82
N LEU A 183 0.87 -23.55 -12.32
CA LEU A 183 1.25 -23.54 -13.74
C LEU A 183 1.94 -24.83 -14.18
N GLY A 184 2.52 -25.61 -13.26
CA GLY A 184 3.02 -26.95 -13.56
C GLY A 184 1.93 -27.95 -13.95
N ASP A 185 0.68 -27.67 -13.60
CA ASP A 185 -0.48 -28.51 -13.90
C ASP A 185 -1.20 -28.11 -15.19
N VAL A 186 -0.76 -27.03 -15.87
CA VAL A 186 -1.36 -26.55 -17.16
C VAL A 186 -1.35 -27.62 -18.25
N PHE A 187 -0.38 -28.52 -18.20
CA PHE A 187 -0.24 -29.59 -19.20
C PHE A 187 -1.10 -30.83 -18.90
N LYS A 188 -1.83 -30.84 -17.79
CA LYS A 188 -2.79 -31.89 -17.47
C LYS A 188 -4.16 -31.51 -18.06
N LEU A 189 -4.47 -32.04 -19.25
CA LEU A 189 -5.66 -31.72 -20.04
C LEU A 189 -7.00 -32.02 -19.35
N ASP A 190 -7.00 -32.78 -18.26
CA ASP A 190 -8.21 -33.17 -17.53
C ASP A 190 -8.78 -32.08 -16.61
N ALA A 191 -8.08 -30.93 -16.51
CA ALA A 191 -8.45 -29.82 -15.63
C ALA A 191 -9.35 -28.75 -16.30
N TRP A 192 -9.87 -29.01 -17.52
CA TRP A 192 -10.57 -28.01 -18.35
C TRP A 192 -12.09 -27.97 -18.16
N ASP A 193 -12.61 -28.48 -17.05
CA ASP A 193 -14.03 -28.49 -16.73
C ASP A 193 -14.54 -27.17 -16.12
N GLU A 194 -15.83 -27.03 -15.93
CA GLU A 194 -16.58 -25.83 -15.51
C GLU A 194 -16.05 -25.19 -14.19
N GLU A 195 -15.25 -25.89 -13.43
CA GLU A 195 -14.46 -25.42 -12.30
C GLU A 195 -13.34 -24.42 -12.68
N LEU A 196 -12.98 -24.30 -13.95
CA LEU A 196 -11.86 -23.47 -14.43
C LEU A 196 -12.00 -22.00 -14.06
N ARG A 197 -13.21 -21.47 -13.97
CA ARG A 197 -13.48 -20.08 -13.54
C ARG A 197 -13.15 -19.81 -12.07
N ARG A 198 -12.89 -20.86 -11.29
CA ARG A 198 -12.48 -20.79 -9.88
C ARG A 198 -11.12 -21.44 -9.64
N SER A 199 -10.45 -21.86 -10.71
CA SER A 199 -9.28 -22.71 -10.61
C SER A 199 -8.04 -21.88 -10.23
N PRO A 200 -7.17 -22.44 -9.39
CA PRO A 200 -5.85 -21.87 -9.09
C PRO A 200 -5.00 -21.61 -10.35
N LEU A 201 -5.28 -22.35 -11.43
CA LEU A 201 -4.62 -22.24 -12.71
C LEU A 201 -4.91 -20.91 -13.41
N LEU A 202 -6.20 -20.51 -13.50
CA LEU A 202 -6.56 -19.24 -14.13
C LEU A 202 -5.96 -18.07 -13.36
N GLU A 203 -5.94 -18.15 -12.03
CA GLU A 203 -5.30 -17.14 -11.19
C GLU A 203 -3.79 -17.08 -11.43
N ALA A 204 -3.14 -18.22 -11.56
CA ALA A 204 -1.72 -18.30 -11.86
C ALA A 204 -1.41 -17.72 -13.25
N LEU A 205 -2.22 -18.01 -14.26
CA LEU A 205 -2.08 -17.45 -15.61
C LEU A 205 -2.26 -15.93 -15.65
N VAL A 206 -3.26 -15.40 -14.93
CA VAL A 206 -3.49 -13.95 -14.84
C VAL A 206 -2.37 -13.24 -14.06
N SER A 207 -1.80 -13.89 -13.07
CA SER A 207 -0.72 -13.35 -12.24
C SER A 207 0.64 -13.41 -12.93
N LEU A 208 0.81 -14.33 -13.89
CA LEU A 208 2.10 -14.62 -14.51
C LEU A 208 2.81 -13.40 -15.10
N PRO A 209 2.16 -12.53 -15.90
CA PRO A 209 2.82 -11.37 -16.49
C PRO A 209 3.38 -10.42 -15.42
N SER A 210 2.62 -10.18 -14.37
CA SER A 210 3.05 -9.32 -13.26
C SER A 210 4.18 -9.96 -12.45
N TYR A 211 4.08 -11.26 -12.18
CA TYR A 211 5.11 -11.97 -11.43
C TYR A 211 6.42 -12.11 -12.23
N LEU A 212 6.35 -12.30 -13.55
CA LEU A 212 7.52 -12.24 -14.43
C LEU A 212 8.20 -10.88 -14.36
N ALA A 213 7.41 -9.80 -14.49
CA ALA A 213 7.92 -8.44 -14.47
C ALA A 213 8.54 -8.07 -13.13
N LEU A 214 7.97 -8.54 -12.00
CA LEU A 214 8.39 -8.14 -10.67
C LEU A 214 9.40 -9.10 -10.00
N SER A 215 9.46 -10.37 -10.41
CA SER A 215 10.40 -11.34 -9.83
C SER A 215 11.73 -11.42 -10.60
N GLY A 216 11.77 -10.98 -11.85
CA GLY A 216 12.96 -10.92 -12.70
C GLY A 216 13.61 -12.27 -13.03
N LYS A 217 13.13 -13.36 -12.45
CA LYS A 217 13.65 -14.73 -12.59
C LYS A 217 12.50 -15.70 -12.83
N ASN A 218 12.69 -16.95 -12.49
CA ASN A 218 11.66 -17.97 -12.64
C ASN A 218 10.35 -17.56 -11.90
N PRO A 219 9.24 -17.31 -12.60
CA PRO A 219 7.97 -16.93 -11.99
C PRO A 219 7.19 -18.12 -11.42
N PHE A 220 7.67 -19.35 -11.64
CA PHE A 220 6.99 -20.58 -11.19
C PHE A 220 7.23 -20.78 -9.68
N GLY A 221 6.15 -21.14 -8.96
CA GLY A 221 6.21 -21.36 -7.52
C GLY A 221 6.26 -20.06 -6.68
N VAL A 222 6.10 -18.90 -7.29
CA VAL A 222 6.06 -17.62 -6.59
C VAL A 222 4.73 -17.44 -5.89
N LYS A 223 4.76 -17.05 -4.61
CA LYS A 223 3.58 -16.70 -3.84
C LYS A 223 3.36 -15.20 -3.82
N GLY A 224 2.09 -14.78 -3.83
CA GLY A 224 1.69 -13.39 -3.78
C GLY A 224 0.18 -13.22 -3.64
N ASP A 225 -0.30 -12.03 -3.94
CA ASP A 225 -1.72 -11.67 -3.89
C ASP A 225 -2.44 -11.81 -5.26
N GLY A 226 -1.74 -12.24 -6.29
CA GLY A 226 -2.22 -12.33 -7.66
C GLY A 226 -1.69 -11.22 -8.56
N LEU A 227 -1.11 -10.15 -8.00
CA LEU A 227 -0.47 -9.07 -8.74
C LEU A 227 0.96 -8.83 -8.26
N ILE A 228 1.17 -8.80 -6.95
CA ILE A 228 2.45 -8.48 -6.32
C ILE A 228 3.03 -9.73 -5.63
N PRO A 229 4.24 -10.18 -5.99
CA PRO A 229 4.94 -11.23 -5.27
C PRO A 229 5.24 -10.82 -3.82
N VAL A 230 5.18 -11.78 -2.89
CA VAL A 230 5.53 -11.54 -1.47
C VAL A 230 6.92 -10.94 -1.32
N ALA A 231 7.89 -11.45 -2.07
CA ALA A 231 9.27 -10.97 -1.99
C ALA A 231 9.39 -9.48 -2.36
N THR A 232 8.61 -9.02 -3.34
CA THR A 232 8.59 -7.63 -3.79
C THR A 232 7.82 -6.72 -2.84
N ALA A 233 6.74 -7.26 -2.22
CA ALA A 233 5.93 -6.54 -1.24
C ALA A 233 6.58 -6.45 0.15
N SER A 234 7.55 -7.33 0.43
CA SER A 234 8.33 -7.28 1.66
C SER A 234 9.48 -6.30 1.45
N ALA A 235 9.32 -5.04 1.85
CA ALA A 235 10.48 -4.16 2.02
C ALA A 235 11.50 -4.87 2.93
N GLU A 236 12.78 -4.50 2.88
CA GLU A 236 13.85 -5.04 3.74
C GLU A 236 13.59 -4.76 5.24
N ILE A 237 12.38 -5.09 5.71
CA ILE A 237 11.87 -4.81 7.03
C ILE A 237 11.40 -6.13 7.63
N ASN A 238 11.82 -6.40 8.85
CA ASN A 238 11.46 -7.62 9.59
C ASN A 238 9.96 -7.74 9.95
N GLN A 239 9.17 -6.67 9.77
CA GLN A 239 7.74 -6.63 10.08
C GLN A 239 6.89 -6.80 8.81
N CYS A 240 6.89 -8.00 8.24
CA CYS A 240 5.99 -8.34 7.14
C CYS A 240 4.91 -9.32 7.60
N VAL A 241 3.67 -8.87 7.59
CA VAL A 241 2.50 -9.71 7.84
C VAL A 241 2.05 -10.33 6.52
N ARG A 242 1.84 -11.65 6.51
CA ARG A 242 1.54 -12.43 5.30
C ARG A 242 0.17 -13.10 5.40
N PRO A 243 -0.94 -12.35 5.33
CA PRO A 243 -2.27 -12.95 5.35
C PRO A 243 -2.58 -13.66 4.01
N ALA A 244 -3.39 -14.70 4.07
CA ALA A 244 -3.91 -15.37 2.88
C ALA A 244 -5.04 -14.54 2.24
N TRP A 245 -4.68 -13.44 1.56
CA TRP A 245 -5.61 -12.63 0.79
C TRP A 245 -5.13 -12.46 -0.64
N ARG A 246 -6.06 -12.14 -1.56
CA ARG A 246 -5.85 -11.99 -2.99
C ARG A 246 -6.10 -10.55 -3.39
N TYR A 247 -5.31 -10.06 -4.32
CA TYR A 247 -5.59 -8.82 -5.01
C TYR A 247 -6.74 -9.10 -6.00
N TYR A 248 -7.93 -8.56 -5.72
CA TYR A 248 -8.99 -8.59 -6.72
C TYR A 248 -8.78 -7.42 -7.67
N LEU A 249 -8.46 -7.72 -8.92
CA LEU A 249 -8.43 -6.76 -10.00
C LEU A 249 -9.70 -5.88 -9.94
N LEU A 250 -9.55 -4.58 -10.07
CA LEU A 250 -10.60 -3.55 -10.07
C LEU A 250 -11.74 -3.79 -11.10
N PHE A 251 -11.66 -4.87 -11.86
CA PHE A 251 -12.62 -5.26 -12.91
C PHE A 251 -13.60 -6.36 -12.49
N TRP A 252 -13.58 -6.83 -11.22
CA TRP A 252 -14.50 -7.90 -10.77
C TRP A 252 -15.70 -7.31 -10.01
N PRO A 253 -16.93 -7.87 -10.21
CA PRO A 253 -18.15 -7.29 -9.66
C PRO A 253 -18.14 -7.21 -8.12
N PRO A 254 -18.78 -6.17 -7.54
CA PRO A 254 -18.62 -5.72 -6.13
C PRO A 254 -19.09 -6.69 -5.04
N ARG A 255 -19.77 -7.78 -5.37
CA ARG A 255 -20.34 -8.69 -4.36
C ARG A 255 -19.33 -9.58 -3.60
N ARG A 256 -18.04 -9.59 -4.00
CA ARG A 256 -16.99 -10.39 -3.33
C ARG A 256 -15.94 -9.54 -2.61
N SER A 257 -15.87 -8.24 -2.87
CA SER A 257 -14.93 -7.32 -2.24
C SER A 257 -15.14 -7.20 -0.73
N ALA A 258 -16.38 -7.25 -0.24
CA ALA A 258 -16.72 -7.10 1.18
C ALA A 258 -16.07 -8.16 2.10
N ARG A 259 -15.91 -9.43 1.65
CA ARG A 259 -15.25 -10.47 2.47
C ARG A 259 -13.74 -10.28 2.55
N VAL A 260 -13.11 -9.81 1.50
CA VAL A 260 -11.65 -9.59 1.45
C VAL A 260 -11.28 -8.34 2.23
N LEU A 261 -12.05 -7.28 2.06
CA LEU A 261 -11.93 -6.07 2.87
C LEU A 261 -12.14 -6.36 4.36
N GLY A 262 -13.05 -7.26 4.71
CA GLY A 262 -13.26 -7.70 6.10
C GLY A 262 -12.06 -8.45 6.71
N VAL A 263 -11.29 -9.20 5.92
CA VAL A 263 -10.05 -9.87 6.38
C VAL A 263 -8.90 -8.88 6.45
N LEU A 264 -8.73 -8.04 5.43
CA LEU A 264 -7.77 -6.95 5.40
C LEU A 264 -7.98 -5.99 6.56
N ALA A 265 -9.22 -5.58 6.76
CA ALA A 265 -9.57 -4.67 7.83
C ALA A 265 -9.28 -5.25 9.20
N ARG A 266 -9.53 -6.54 9.46
CA ARG A 266 -9.14 -7.20 10.71
C ARG A 266 -7.64 -7.28 10.89
N GLY A 267 -6.89 -7.57 9.82
CA GLY A 267 -5.42 -7.61 9.85
C GLY A 267 -4.82 -6.21 10.06
N VAL A 268 -5.21 -5.24 9.27
CA VAL A 268 -4.76 -3.84 9.38
C VAL A 268 -5.17 -3.23 10.71
N LEU A 269 -6.38 -3.52 11.18
CA LEU A 269 -6.87 -3.07 12.48
C LEU A 269 -6.08 -3.68 13.64
N GLY A 270 -5.76 -4.96 13.57
CA GLY A 270 -4.89 -5.60 14.55
C GLY A 270 -3.52 -4.95 14.62
N LEU A 271 -3.00 -4.51 13.47
CA LEU A 271 -1.72 -3.79 13.37
C LEU A 271 -1.83 -2.35 13.88
N LEU A 272 -2.92 -1.65 13.57
CA LEU A 272 -3.15 -0.29 14.05
C LEU A 272 -3.46 -0.25 15.56
N THR A 273 -4.07 -1.30 16.13
CA THR A 273 -4.47 -1.35 17.54
C THR A 273 -3.44 -2.01 18.46
N ARG A 274 -2.72 -3.05 18.02
CA ARG A 274 -1.72 -3.75 18.86
C ARG A 274 -0.52 -2.89 19.26
N THR A 275 -0.26 -1.80 18.56
CA THR A 275 0.87 -0.92 18.83
C THR A 275 0.52 0.25 19.75
N PHE A 276 -0.70 0.34 20.25
CA PHE A 276 -1.11 1.35 21.24
C PHE A 276 -1.22 0.82 22.69
N ASP A 277 -0.98 -0.47 22.91
CA ASP A 277 -0.79 -0.99 24.27
C ASP A 277 0.63 -0.65 24.75
N PHE A 278 0.84 0.60 25.09
CA PHE A 278 1.92 0.98 26.00
C PHE A 278 1.59 0.43 27.38
N ARG A 279 1.93 -0.83 27.66
CA ARG A 279 2.20 -1.22 29.01
C ARG A 279 3.55 -0.61 29.38
N THR A 280 3.45 0.40 30.21
CA THR A 280 4.53 0.91 31.04
C THR A 280 5.27 -0.27 31.68
N GLY A 281 6.50 -0.51 31.26
CA GLY A 281 7.53 -1.20 32.02
C GLY A 281 8.48 -0.14 32.52
#